data_79e12d500e6cd9e6c0e7e84ba7432b23
#
_entry.id   79e12d500e6cd9e6c0e7e84ba7432b23
#
_cell.length_a   1.000
_cell.length_b   1.000
_cell.length_c   1.000
_cell.angle_alpha   90.00
_cell.angle_beta   90.00
_cell.angle_gamma   90.00
#
_symmetry.space_group_name_H-M   'P 1'
#
loop_
_entity.id
_entity.type
_entity.pdbx_description
1 polymer ?
#
loop_
_entity_poly.entity_id
_entity_poly.type
_entity_poly.pdbx_seq_one_letter_code
_entity_poly.pdbx_strand_id
1 'polypeptide(L)'
;MLSAIIATNESERSLVPTLAALVPGATAGLLGEVIVADAGSRDATAEVADVAGCRFMSSEAPLGTRLKAAAASTRSPWLMFLRAGCVLEPGGIEAANRFMEATDRLEGATRAAVFRPPGAADLLRPGLSELIALLRVALGGGAKPDQGLLIAKRFYDALGGHPEGADAEMAILRKIGRKRIAMLASGARIAR
;
A
#
# COMPACT_ATOMS: atom_id res chain seq x y z
N MET A 1 -11.15 9.72 -3.05
CA MET A 1 -11.15 8.42 -3.75
C MET A 1 -9.71 7.90 -3.81
N LEU A 2 -9.57 6.59 -3.70
CA LEU A 2 -8.31 5.85 -3.62
C LEU A 2 -8.26 4.81 -4.74
N SER A 3 -7.09 4.63 -5.38
CA SER A 3 -6.80 3.47 -6.23
C SER A 3 -5.81 2.55 -5.52
N ALA A 4 -6.11 1.27 -5.44
CA ALA A 4 -5.17 0.25 -4.98
C ALA A 4 -4.40 -0.32 -6.17
N ILE A 5 -3.08 -0.44 -6.03
CA ILE A 5 -2.18 -1.03 -7.02
C ILE A 5 -1.50 -2.20 -6.35
N ILE A 6 -1.74 -3.41 -6.86
CA ILE A 6 -1.23 -4.65 -6.29
C ILE A 6 -0.16 -5.22 -7.22
N ALA A 7 1.07 -5.35 -6.70
CA ALA A 7 2.14 -6.04 -7.43
C ALA A 7 1.95 -7.55 -7.34
N THR A 8 1.97 -8.23 -8.49
CA THR A 8 1.82 -9.69 -8.60
C THR A 8 2.92 -10.32 -9.43
N ASN A 9 3.20 -11.58 -9.13
CA ASN A 9 4.05 -12.51 -9.88
C ASN A 9 3.73 -13.92 -9.40
N GLU A 10 3.09 -14.75 -10.24
CA GLU A 10 2.60 -16.10 -9.86
C GLU A 10 1.83 -16.05 -8.53
N SER A 11 0.78 -15.20 -8.47
CA SER A 11 0.17 -14.79 -7.21
C SER A 11 -1.28 -15.23 -7.03
N GLU A 12 -1.75 -16.21 -7.79
CA GLU A 12 -3.12 -16.75 -7.76
C GLU A 12 -3.69 -16.86 -6.35
N ARG A 13 -2.98 -17.59 -5.46
CA ARG A 13 -3.45 -17.86 -4.10
C ARG A 13 -3.31 -16.66 -3.17
N SER A 14 -2.24 -15.89 -3.33
CA SER A 14 -1.95 -14.77 -2.43
C SER A 14 -2.75 -13.49 -2.79
N LEU A 15 -3.22 -13.38 -4.02
CA LEU A 15 -4.03 -12.24 -4.46
C LEU A 15 -5.42 -12.25 -3.81
N VAL A 16 -6.05 -13.41 -3.66
CA VAL A 16 -7.40 -13.55 -3.10
C VAL A 16 -7.55 -12.91 -1.71
N PRO A 17 -6.73 -13.23 -0.70
CA PRO A 17 -6.87 -12.60 0.62
C PRO A 17 -6.56 -11.10 0.60
N THR A 18 -5.72 -10.62 -0.31
CA THR A 18 -5.47 -9.18 -0.47
C THR A 18 -6.70 -8.47 -1.00
N LEU A 19 -7.34 -9.02 -2.03
CA LEU A 19 -8.58 -8.48 -2.59
C LEU A 19 -9.72 -8.50 -1.57
N ALA A 20 -9.88 -9.60 -0.84
CA ALA A 20 -10.90 -9.72 0.21
C ALA A 20 -10.75 -8.63 1.29
N ALA A 21 -9.51 -8.27 1.67
CA ALA A 21 -9.25 -7.21 2.63
C ALA A 21 -9.59 -5.80 2.12
N LEU A 22 -9.74 -5.62 0.80
CA LEU A 22 -10.10 -4.35 0.17
C LEU A 22 -11.62 -4.18 -0.03
N VAL A 23 -12.40 -5.25 0.07
CA VAL A 23 -13.87 -5.22 -0.13
C VAL A 23 -14.56 -4.15 0.73
N PRO A 24 -14.25 -3.98 2.03
CA PRO A 24 -14.86 -2.92 2.83
C PRO A 24 -14.67 -1.52 2.25
N GLY A 25 -13.51 -1.26 1.63
CA GLY A 25 -13.20 0.00 0.97
C GLY A 25 -14.03 0.25 -0.29
N ALA A 26 -14.24 -0.80 -1.08
CA ALA A 26 -15.09 -0.75 -2.26
C ALA A 26 -16.56 -0.53 -1.87
N THR A 27 -17.07 -1.26 -0.88
CA THR A 27 -18.44 -1.14 -0.37
C THR A 27 -18.72 0.26 0.21
N ALA A 28 -17.72 0.85 0.88
CA ALA A 28 -17.83 2.21 1.44
C ALA A 28 -17.63 3.33 0.39
N GLY A 29 -17.37 2.99 -0.88
CA GLY A 29 -17.11 3.98 -1.94
C GLY A 29 -15.80 4.74 -1.79
N LEU A 30 -14.91 4.29 -0.92
CA LEU A 30 -13.58 4.88 -0.69
C LEU A 30 -12.57 4.42 -1.74
N LEU A 31 -12.66 3.16 -2.15
CA LEU A 31 -11.83 2.55 -3.18
C LEU A 31 -12.54 2.64 -4.53
N GLY A 32 -11.95 3.40 -5.47
CA GLY A 32 -12.52 3.62 -6.79
C GLY A 32 -12.13 2.56 -7.82
N GLU A 33 -10.93 1.99 -7.68
CA GLU A 33 -10.43 0.93 -8.57
C GLU A 33 -9.33 0.12 -7.90
N VAL A 34 -9.16 -1.10 -8.39
CA VAL A 34 -8.01 -1.95 -8.09
C VAL A 34 -7.28 -2.27 -9.40
N ILE A 35 -5.97 -2.05 -9.40
CA ILE A 35 -5.10 -2.36 -10.55
C ILE A 35 -4.14 -3.45 -10.11
N VAL A 36 -4.11 -4.55 -10.83
CA VAL A 36 -3.13 -5.61 -10.66
C VAL A 36 -1.98 -5.36 -11.65
N ALA A 37 -0.79 -5.03 -11.11
CA ALA A 37 0.43 -4.76 -11.87
C ALA A 37 1.29 -6.03 -11.94
N ASP A 38 0.99 -6.88 -12.89
CA ASP A 38 1.49 -8.24 -13.00
C ASP A 38 2.84 -8.35 -13.73
N ALA A 39 3.64 -9.37 -13.36
CA ALA A 39 4.98 -9.62 -13.91
C ALA A 39 5.00 -10.62 -15.09
N GLY A 40 3.85 -10.88 -15.71
CA GLY A 40 3.72 -11.90 -16.75
C GLY A 40 3.42 -13.29 -16.17
N SER A 41 2.59 -13.35 -15.11
CA SER A 41 2.16 -14.59 -14.48
C SER A 41 1.53 -15.57 -15.48
N ARG A 42 1.78 -16.86 -15.27
CA ARG A 42 1.26 -17.97 -16.08
C ARG A 42 0.24 -18.81 -15.33
N ASP A 43 0.09 -18.56 -14.03
CA ASP A 43 -0.94 -19.13 -13.16
C ASP A 43 -2.30 -18.41 -13.34
N ALA A 44 -3.30 -18.75 -12.55
CA ALA A 44 -4.62 -18.13 -12.61
C ALA A 44 -4.69 -16.70 -12.02
N THR A 45 -3.56 -15.98 -11.85
CA THR A 45 -3.55 -14.60 -11.34
C THR A 45 -4.44 -13.66 -12.15
N ALA A 46 -4.40 -13.78 -13.49
CA ALA A 46 -5.22 -12.96 -14.39
C ALA A 46 -6.72 -13.25 -14.22
N GLU A 47 -7.10 -14.52 -14.09
CA GLU A 47 -8.48 -14.97 -13.89
C GLU A 47 -9.04 -14.47 -12.54
N VAL A 48 -8.23 -14.56 -11.48
CA VAL A 48 -8.60 -14.04 -10.16
C VAL A 48 -8.84 -12.53 -10.22
N ALA A 49 -7.99 -11.79 -10.92
CA ALA A 49 -8.13 -10.34 -11.08
C ALA A 49 -9.39 -9.97 -11.86
N ASP A 50 -9.70 -10.69 -12.94
CA ASP A 50 -10.89 -10.47 -13.79
C ASP A 50 -12.19 -10.74 -13.01
N VAL A 51 -12.28 -11.89 -12.34
CA VAL A 51 -13.45 -12.26 -11.50
C VAL A 51 -13.70 -11.23 -10.39
N ALA A 52 -12.63 -10.65 -9.83
CA ALA A 52 -12.73 -9.62 -8.81
C ALA A 52 -13.02 -8.21 -9.38
N GLY A 53 -13.14 -8.05 -10.70
CA GLY A 53 -13.39 -6.76 -11.34
C GLY A 53 -12.19 -5.81 -11.29
N CYS A 54 -10.97 -6.34 -11.16
CA CYS A 54 -9.75 -5.55 -11.17
C CYS A 54 -9.31 -5.23 -12.59
N ARG A 55 -8.64 -4.10 -12.75
CA ARG A 55 -7.94 -3.82 -13.98
C ARG A 55 -6.59 -4.53 -13.99
N PHE A 56 -6.40 -5.47 -14.90
CA PHE A 56 -5.19 -6.25 -15.03
C PHE A 56 -4.22 -5.60 -16.03
N MET A 57 -2.96 -5.40 -15.60
CA MET A 57 -1.88 -4.84 -16.41
C MET A 57 -0.67 -5.76 -16.28
N SER A 58 -0.43 -6.57 -17.31
CA SER A 58 0.71 -7.50 -17.35
C SER A 58 1.87 -6.92 -18.15
N SER A 59 3.08 -7.08 -17.63
CA SER A 59 4.31 -6.67 -18.30
C SER A 59 5.51 -7.33 -17.63
N GLU A 60 6.47 -7.82 -18.41
CA GLU A 60 7.76 -8.34 -17.92
C GLU A 60 8.75 -7.24 -17.49
N ALA A 61 8.36 -5.97 -17.58
CA ALA A 61 9.18 -4.85 -17.14
C ALA A 61 9.50 -4.92 -15.64
N PRO A 62 10.60 -4.29 -15.19
CA PRO A 62 10.95 -4.22 -13.78
C PRO A 62 9.80 -3.71 -12.90
N LEU A 63 9.75 -4.16 -11.63
CA LEU A 63 8.69 -3.83 -10.68
C LEU A 63 8.38 -2.34 -10.62
N GLY A 64 9.40 -1.49 -10.51
CA GLY A 64 9.21 -0.04 -10.41
C GLY A 64 8.54 0.55 -11.66
N THR A 65 8.89 0.06 -12.84
CA THR A 65 8.27 0.47 -14.12
C THR A 65 6.81 0.08 -14.16
N ARG A 66 6.46 -1.15 -13.77
CA ARG A 66 5.07 -1.63 -13.72
C ARG A 66 4.22 -0.83 -12.74
N LEU A 67 4.71 -0.60 -11.51
CA LEU A 67 4.01 0.20 -10.50
C LEU A 67 3.82 1.65 -10.93
N LYS A 68 4.83 2.24 -11.58
CA LYS A 68 4.77 3.59 -12.14
C LYS A 68 3.76 3.69 -13.28
N ALA A 69 3.73 2.73 -14.19
CA ALA A 69 2.75 2.66 -15.28
C ALA A 69 1.31 2.53 -14.74
N ALA A 70 1.10 1.65 -13.75
CA ALA A 70 -0.20 1.51 -13.09
C ALA A 70 -0.63 2.81 -12.41
N ALA A 71 0.25 3.49 -11.68
CA ALA A 71 -0.04 4.77 -11.04
C ALA A 71 -0.37 5.87 -12.05
N ALA A 72 0.32 5.92 -13.19
CA ALA A 72 0.06 6.88 -14.25
C ALA A 72 -1.32 6.68 -14.90
N SER A 73 -1.80 5.45 -14.93
CA SER A 73 -3.08 5.08 -15.57
C SER A 73 -4.31 5.38 -14.72
N THR A 74 -4.16 5.69 -13.43
CA THR A 74 -5.27 6.03 -12.52
C THR A 74 -5.53 7.54 -12.46
N ARG A 75 -6.80 7.89 -12.18
CA ARG A 75 -7.24 9.27 -11.96
C ARG A 75 -7.48 9.59 -10.48
N SER A 76 -7.38 8.62 -9.60
CA SER A 76 -7.61 8.82 -8.17
C SER A 76 -6.56 9.75 -7.55
N PRO A 77 -6.94 10.66 -6.64
CA PRO A 77 -6.02 11.56 -5.97
C PRO A 77 -5.10 10.84 -4.96
N TRP A 78 -5.45 9.61 -4.57
CA TRP A 78 -4.68 8.80 -3.63
C TRP A 78 -4.35 7.44 -4.21
N LEU A 79 -3.15 6.96 -3.90
CA LEU A 79 -2.60 5.66 -4.33
C LEU A 79 -2.28 4.82 -3.09
N MET A 80 -2.65 3.53 -3.15
CA MET A 80 -2.25 2.52 -2.18
C MET A 80 -1.51 1.42 -2.91
N PHE A 81 -0.21 1.25 -2.64
CA PHE A 81 0.59 0.17 -3.20
C PHE A 81 0.65 -0.99 -2.23
N LEU A 82 0.31 -2.17 -2.72
CA LEU A 82 0.33 -3.43 -1.96
C LEU A 82 1.08 -4.49 -2.75
N ARG A 83 1.53 -5.53 -2.07
CA ARG A 83 1.94 -6.80 -2.69
C ARG A 83 0.83 -7.82 -2.54
N ALA A 84 0.70 -8.73 -3.48
CA ALA A 84 -0.14 -9.91 -3.28
C ALA A 84 0.28 -10.65 -1.99
N GLY A 85 -0.70 -11.06 -1.20
CA GLY A 85 -0.50 -11.57 0.16
C GLY A 85 -0.57 -10.53 1.27
N CYS A 86 -0.48 -9.24 0.96
CA CYS A 86 -0.65 -8.18 1.95
C CYS A 86 -2.14 -8.04 2.31
N VAL A 87 -2.49 -8.41 3.54
CA VAL A 87 -3.86 -8.39 4.07
C VAL A 87 -3.95 -7.30 5.12
N LEU A 88 -4.80 -6.31 4.86
CA LEU A 88 -5.11 -5.26 5.83
C LEU A 88 -5.91 -5.84 6.99
N GLU A 89 -5.55 -5.46 8.21
CA GLU A 89 -6.33 -5.80 9.41
C GLU A 89 -7.68 -5.04 9.41
N PRO A 90 -8.68 -5.52 10.16
CA PRO A 90 -9.92 -4.79 10.37
C PRO A 90 -9.66 -3.33 10.78
N GLY A 91 -10.39 -2.40 10.16
CA GLY A 91 -10.17 -0.95 10.36
C GLY A 91 -9.01 -0.36 9.54
N GLY A 92 -8.34 -1.14 8.68
CA GLY A 92 -7.24 -0.65 7.83
C GLY A 92 -7.68 0.40 6.81
N ILE A 93 -8.80 0.17 6.17
CA ILE A 93 -9.38 1.11 5.20
C ILE A 93 -9.83 2.41 5.88
N GLU A 94 -10.45 2.32 7.05
CA GLU A 94 -10.87 3.48 7.83
C GLU A 94 -9.66 4.28 8.35
N ALA A 95 -8.57 3.60 8.73
CA ALA A 95 -7.33 4.26 9.11
C ALA A 95 -6.69 4.99 7.92
N ALA A 96 -6.73 4.39 6.73
CA ALA A 96 -6.27 5.01 5.49
C ALA A 96 -7.13 6.24 5.16
N ASN A 97 -8.47 6.13 5.26
CA ASN A 97 -9.37 7.25 4.99
C ASN A 97 -9.13 8.44 5.93
N ARG A 98 -9.03 8.18 7.24
CA ARG A 98 -8.70 9.24 8.22
C ARG A 98 -7.38 9.94 7.93
N PHE A 99 -6.37 9.18 7.50
CA PHE A 99 -5.08 9.76 7.11
C PHE A 99 -5.19 10.63 5.86
N MET A 100 -5.91 10.17 4.83
CA MET A 100 -6.17 10.93 3.61
C MET A 100 -6.88 12.26 3.92
N GLU A 101 -7.99 12.21 4.66
CA GLU A 101 -8.75 13.41 5.06
C GLU A 101 -7.91 14.39 5.88
N ALA A 102 -7.15 13.89 6.86
CA ALA A 102 -6.27 14.74 7.68
C ALA A 102 -5.16 15.40 6.85
N THR A 103 -4.64 14.67 5.84
CA THR A 103 -3.60 15.19 4.95
C THR A 103 -4.16 16.19 3.96
N ASP A 104 -5.35 15.97 3.42
CA ASP A 104 -6.01 16.86 2.45
C ASP A 104 -6.41 18.21 3.08
N ARG A 105 -6.73 18.22 4.40
CA ARG A 105 -6.98 19.47 5.15
C ARG A 105 -5.73 20.34 5.33
N LEU A 106 -4.54 19.74 5.23
CA LEU A 106 -3.26 20.44 5.35
C LEU A 106 -2.77 20.79 3.93
N GLU A 107 -3.09 21.97 3.46
CA GLU A 107 -2.66 22.43 2.13
C GLU A 107 -1.15 22.25 1.92
N GLY A 108 -0.78 21.60 0.80
CA GLY A 108 0.61 21.36 0.46
C GLY A 108 1.31 20.24 1.25
N ALA A 109 0.61 19.52 2.12
CA ALA A 109 1.22 18.44 2.89
C ALA A 109 1.78 17.33 1.98
N THR A 110 3.09 17.12 2.09
CA THR A 110 3.83 16.05 1.39
C THR A 110 4.08 14.89 2.34
N ARG A 111 3.02 14.16 2.68
CA ARG A 111 3.06 13.03 3.61
C ARG A 111 2.60 11.75 2.93
N ALA A 112 3.17 10.64 3.36
CA ALA A 112 2.75 9.29 3.02
C ALA A 112 2.51 8.50 4.31
N ALA A 113 1.88 7.34 4.21
CA ALA A 113 1.70 6.45 5.34
C ALA A 113 2.01 5.00 4.95
N VAL A 114 2.35 4.20 5.96
CA VAL A 114 2.44 2.73 5.87
C VAL A 114 1.62 2.11 6.99
N PHE A 115 1.13 0.91 6.77
CA PHE A 115 0.43 0.15 7.79
C PHE A 115 1.40 -0.37 8.86
N ARG A 116 0.89 -0.64 10.06
CA ARG A 116 1.68 -1.21 11.13
C ARG A 116 2.12 -2.64 10.76
N PRO A 117 3.34 -3.06 11.12
CA PRO A 117 3.73 -4.47 10.93
C PRO A 117 2.88 -5.39 11.81
N PRO A 118 2.64 -6.64 11.40
CA PRO A 118 1.81 -7.60 12.13
C PRO A 118 2.38 -7.87 13.53
N GLY A 119 1.48 -8.14 14.50
CA GLY A 119 1.86 -8.47 15.88
C GLY A 119 2.26 -7.28 16.76
N ALA A 120 2.21 -6.05 16.25
CA ALA A 120 2.52 -4.88 17.08
C ALA A 120 1.38 -4.53 18.06
N ALA A 121 0.15 -5.02 17.82
CA ALA A 121 -0.98 -4.81 18.71
C ALA A 121 -1.02 -5.81 19.89
N ASP A 122 -0.57 -7.06 19.67
CA ASP A 122 -0.65 -8.13 20.67
C ASP A 122 0.43 -8.02 21.77
N LEU A 123 1.45 -7.18 21.59
CA LEU A 123 2.57 -7.06 22.52
C LEU A 123 2.37 -5.98 23.59
N LEU A 124 1.24 -5.27 23.62
CA LEU A 124 1.17 -4.03 24.36
C LEU A 124 -0.03 -3.98 25.32
N ARG A 125 0.27 -4.13 26.60
CA ARG A 125 -0.59 -3.65 27.69
C ARG A 125 -0.73 -2.13 27.60
N PRO A 126 -1.92 -1.56 27.91
CA PRO A 126 -2.11 -0.11 27.93
C PRO A 126 -1.05 0.55 28.83
N GLY A 127 -0.32 1.52 28.33
CA GLY A 127 0.69 2.28 29.05
C GLY A 127 2.16 2.06 28.62
N LEU A 128 2.51 0.90 28.07
CA LEU A 128 3.86 0.66 27.52
C LEU A 128 3.94 0.86 26.00
N SER A 129 2.77 0.94 25.36
CA SER A 129 2.61 1.02 23.91
C SER A 129 3.19 2.29 23.30
N GLU A 130 2.98 3.41 23.93
CA GLU A 130 3.47 4.70 23.43
C GLU A 130 4.99 4.82 23.57
N LEU A 131 5.56 4.34 24.67
CA LEU A 131 7.00 4.37 24.89
C LEU A 131 7.75 3.46 23.92
N ILE A 132 7.24 2.25 23.66
CA ILE A 132 7.84 1.31 22.70
C ILE A 132 7.62 1.78 21.25
N ALA A 133 6.48 2.40 20.93
CA ALA A 133 6.27 3.02 19.63
C ALA A 133 7.24 4.20 19.41
N LEU A 134 7.45 5.04 20.41
CA LEU A 134 8.43 6.12 20.38
C LEU A 134 9.88 5.59 20.29
N LEU A 135 10.22 4.53 21.04
CA LEU A 135 11.53 3.87 20.97
C LEU A 135 11.78 3.18 19.62
N ARG A 136 10.77 2.53 19.02
CA ARG A 136 10.89 1.96 17.66
C ARG A 136 11.08 3.02 16.60
N VAL A 137 10.40 4.16 16.71
CA VAL A 137 10.61 5.33 15.84
C VAL A 137 12.02 5.90 16.05
N ALA A 138 12.48 5.97 17.29
CA ALA A 138 13.82 6.47 17.63
C ALA A 138 14.94 5.49 17.25
N LEU A 139 14.73 4.17 17.38
CA LEU A 139 15.70 3.12 17.08
C LEU A 139 15.74 2.65 15.61
N GLY A 140 15.00 3.31 14.72
CA GLY A 140 15.19 3.13 13.28
C GLY A 140 14.40 2.00 12.63
N GLY A 141 13.27 1.60 13.17
CA GLY A 141 12.28 0.76 12.47
C GLY A 141 11.75 1.50 11.24
N GLY A 142 12.48 1.45 10.11
CA GLY A 142 12.07 2.07 8.86
C GLY A 142 10.82 1.41 8.28
N ALA A 143 10.04 2.16 7.52
CA ALA A 143 8.96 1.61 6.71
C ALA A 143 9.48 0.50 5.78
N LYS A 144 8.72 -0.58 5.63
CA LYS A 144 9.06 -1.73 4.79
C LYS A 144 8.03 -1.89 3.67
N PRO A 145 8.43 -2.46 2.52
CA PRO A 145 7.53 -2.67 1.39
C PRO A 145 6.31 -3.53 1.70
N ASP A 146 6.45 -4.51 2.60
CA ASP A 146 5.39 -5.42 3.03
C ASP A 146 4.30 -4.77 3.90
N GLN A 147 4.51 -3.54 4.34
CA GLN A 147 3.54 -2.76 5.09
C GLN A 147 2.54 -1.99 4.22
N GLY A 148 2.67 -2.06 2.89
CA GLY A 148 1.92 -1.22 1.97
C GLY A 148 2.31 0.27 2.06
N LEU A 149 2.02 1.01 1.00
CA LEU A 149 2.32 2.45 0.93
C LEU A 149 1.07 3.21 0.50
N LEU A 150 0.61 4.14 1.33
CA LEU A 150 -0.45 5.09 1.03
C LEU A 150 0.16 6.47 0.78
N ILE A 151 -0.10 7.06 -0.41
CA ILE A 151 0.50 8.33 -0.82
C ILE A 151 -0.45 9.11 -1.72
N ALA A 152 -0.48 10.44 -1.56
CA ALA A 152 -1.19 11.31 -2.50
C ALA A 152 -0.53 11.24 -3.88
N LYS A 153 -1.33 11.09 -4.94
CA LYS A 153 -0.82 10.97 -6.32
C LYS A 153 0.06 12.15 -6.70
N ARG A 154 -0.34 13.37 -6.35
CA ARG A 154 0.46 14.59 -6.58
C ARG A 154 1.86 14.51 -5.94
N PHE A 155 1.96 13.95 -4.74
CA PHE A 155 3.24 13.79 -4.05
C PHE A 155 4.08 12.67 -4.68
N TYR A 156 3.43 11.55 -5.05
CA TYR A 156 4.07 10.46 -5.78
C TYR A 156 4.66 10.93 -7.11
N ASP A 157 3.90 11.70 -7.89
CA ASP A 157 4.33 12.25 -9.18
C ASP A 157 5.48 13.27 -9.01
N ALA A 158 5.42 14.13 -7.98
CA ALA A 158 6.50 15.08 -7.66
C ALA A 158 7.82 14.38 -7.28
N LEU A 159 7.74 13.17 -6.71
CA LEU A 159 8.92 12.33 -6.45
C LEU A 159 9.43 11.61 -7.72
N GLY A 160 8.70 11.67 -8.83
CA GLY A 160 9.00 10.94 -10.07
C GLY A 160 8.58 9.46 -10.02
N GLY A 161 7.79 9.07 -9.02
CA GLY A 161 7.28 7.72 -8.86
C GLY A 161 8.33 6.70 -8.38
N HIS A 162 7.98 5.41 -8.47
CA HIS A 162 8.91 4.32 -8.18
C HIS A 162 10.12 4.38 -9.12
N PRO A 163 11.34 4.31 -8.61
CA PRO A 163 12.53 4.13 -9.45
C PRO A 163 12.51 2.77 -10.16
N GLU A 164 13.25 2.66 -11.24
CA GLU A 164 13.45 1.37 -11.92
C GLU A 164 14.29 0.43 -11.04
N GLY A 165 14.07 -0.87 -11.17
CA GLY A 165 14.85 -1.90 -10.49
C GLY A 165 14.04 -2.75 -9.51
N ALA A 166 14.71 -3.77 -8.96
CA ALA A 166 14.12 -4.75 -8.05
C ALA A 166 13.75 -4.14 -6.68
N ASP A 167 14.54 -3.18 -6.20
CA ASP A 167 14.36 -2.51 -4.91
C ASP A 167 13.45 -1.26 -4.98
N ALA A 168 12.64 -1.13 -6.03
CA ALA A 168 11.83 0.05 -6.32
C ALA A 168 10.98 0.52 -5.13
N GLU A 169 10.36 -0.40 -4.39
CA GLU A 169 9.53 -0.10 -3.23
C GLU A 169 10.34 0.43 -2.04
N MET A 170 11.51 -0.13 -1.78
CA MET A 170 12.38 0.42 -0.74
C MET A 170 12.98 1.76 -1.18
N ALA A 171 13.28 1.92 -2.45
CA ALA A 171 13.83 3.14 -3.01
C ALA A 171 12.83 4.31 -2.94
N ILE A 172 11.54 4.09 -3.22
CA ILE A 172 10.51 5.14 -3.05
C ILE A 172 10.34 5.52 -1.57
N LEU A 173 10.36 4.56 -0.63
CA LEU A 173 10.30 4.85 0.80
C LEU A 173 11.48 5.71 1.27
N ARG A 174 12.70 5.44 0.78
CA ARG A 174 13.89 6.27 1.04
C ARG A 174 13.72 7.68 0.46
N LYS A 175 13.18 7.80 -0.75
CA LYS A 175 12.91 9.08 -1.45
C LYS A 175 11.89 9.94 -0.71
N ILE A 176 10.83 9.34 -0.17
CA ILE A 176 9.85 10.03 0.68
C ILE A 176 10.54 10.56 1.94
N GLY A 177 11.40 9.76 2.56
CA GLY A 177 12.12 10.08 3.78
C GLY A 177 11.29 9.84 5.06
N ARG A 178 11.96 9.38 6.10
CA ARG A 178 11.32 8.95 7.36
C ARG A 178 10.39 9.97 8.00
N LYS A 179 10.74 11.26 7.95
CA LYS A 179 9.95 12.34 8.56
C LYS A 179 8.59 12.58 7.88
N ARG A 180 8.44 12.11 6.64
CA ARG A 180 7.20 12.26 5.85
C ARG A 180 6.34 11.00 5.83
N ILE A 181 6.82 9.91 6.43
CA ILE A 181 6.08 8.64 6.50
C ILE A 181 5.44 8.52 7.87
N ALA A 182 4.11 8.50 7.91
CA ALA A 182 3.33 8.18 9.10
C ALA A 182 3.07 6.67 9.18
N MET A 183 2.94 6.14 10.39
CA MET A 183 2.48 4.78 10.62
C MET A 183 0.99 4.81 10.96
N LEU A 184 0.17 4.08 10.21
CA LEU A 184 -1.26 3.99 10.46
C LEU A 184 -1.54 3.17 11.75
N ALA A 185 -2.67 3.45 12.38
CA ALA A 185 -3.09 2.77 13.61
C ALA A 185 -3.47 1.29 13.38
N SER A 186 -3.85 0.92 12.16
CA SER A 186 -4.16 -0.45 11.76
C SER A 186 -2.98 -1.13 11.09
N GLY A 187 -2.91 -2.46 11.22
CA GLY A 187 -1.85 -3.29 10.69
C GLY A 187 -2.12 -3.83 9.28
N ALA A 188 -1.04 -4.31 8.67
CA ALA A 188 -1.08 -5.20 7.51
C ALA A 188 -0.20 -6.41 7.79
N ARG A 189 -0.66 -7.59 7.39
CA ARG A 189 0.07 -8.87 7.52
C ARG A 189 0.25 -9.53 6.17
N ILE A 190 1.29 -10.32 6.02
CA ILE A 190 1.43 -11.18 4.83
C ILE A 190 0.70 -12.49 5.10
N ALA A 191 -0.27 -12.84 4.26
CA ALA A 191 -0.87 -14.17 4.26
C ALA A 191 0.18 -15.21 3.83
N ARG A 192 0.28 -16.30 4.55
CA ARG A 192 1.14 -17.43 4.22
C ARG A 192 0.38 -18.45 3.41
#